data_0a7ff8b719d9bfe9f492708df92eac44
#
_entry.id   0a7ff8b719d9bfe9f492708df92eac44
#
_cell.length_a   1.000
_cell.length_b   1.000
_cell.length_c   1.000
_cell.angle_alpha   90.00
_cell.angle_beta   90.00
_cell.angle_gamma   90.00
#
_symmetry.space_group_name_H-M   'P 1'
#
loop_
_entity.id
_entity.type
_entity.pdbx_description
1 polymer ?
#
loop_
_entity_poly.entity_id
_entity_poly.type
_entity_poly.pdbx_seq_one_letter_code
_entity_poly.pdbx_strand_id
1 'polypeptide(L)'
;MAIPIPARPSGYRLGQVDAPIMVEMFLDLECPFSKRGWQNVMSVVKAYSPQQVRWIFQLMTLGNHRQSWDATKATIAVAGDDTQKFIDFVSYIFSRQEEFANEAWKDKTQTDFHHLLATFAVEANKQQYAAEATEYKDKAQFIDRLNSKDVYAQARIPARLATMRSVWSTPTFFINGAEATSLSSGSSLEDWQAVLDPLLSASV
;
A
#
# COMPACT_ATOMS: atom_id res chain seq x y z
N MET A 1 23.40 8.28 4.09
CA MET A 1 23.34 6.89 4.54
C MET A 1 22.80 6.04 3.40
N ALA A 2 23.48 4.96 3.03
CA ALA A 2 23.01 4.07 1.97
C ALA A 2 21.73 3.35 2.41
N ILE A 3 20.82 3.09 1.47
CA ILE A 3 19.65 2.25 1.72
C ILE A 3 20.16 0.80 1.72
N PRO A 4 19.91 0.02 2.78
CA PRO A 4 20.35 -1.36 2.83
C PRO A 4 19.71 -2.20 1.73
N ILE A 5 20.39 -3.25 1.29
CA ILE A 5 19.82 -4.26 0.42
C ILE A 5 18.78 -5.02 1.26
N PRO A 6 17.50 -5.05 0.85
CA PRO A 6 16.49 -5.77 1.61
C PRO A 6 16.71 -7.28 1.54
N ALA A 7 16.39 -8.01 2.62
CA ALA A 7 16.48 -9.46 2.66
C ALA A 7 15.51 -10.16 1.68
N ARG A 8 14.48 -9.45 1.23
CA ARG A 8 13.49 -9.91 0.25
C ARG A 8 13.10 -8.77 -0.70
N PRO A 9 12.57 -9.05 -1.89
CA PRO A 9 12.07 -8.02 -2.79
C PRO A 9 10.99 -7.17 -2.12
N SER A 10 10.94 -5.86 -2.44
CA SER A 10 9.97 -4.90 -1.91
C SER A 10 8.52 -5.29 -2.20
N GLY A 11 7.60 -4.74 -1.43
CA GLY A 11 6.15 -4.85 -1.60
C GLY A 11 5.50 -6.00 -0.84
N TYR A 12 4.20 -5.88 -0.67
CA TYR A 12 3.32 -6.87 -0.04
C TYR A 12 2.69 -7.75 -1.12
N ARG A 13 2.68 -9.06 -0.90
CA ARG A 13 2.39 -10.04 -1.96
C ARG A 13 1.18 -10.88 -1.63
N LEU A 14 0.27 -10.98 -2.60
CA LEU A 14 -0.89 -11.85 -2.56
C LEU A 14 -0.90 -12.73 -3.81
N GLY A 15 -1.15 -14.01 -3.66
CA GLY A 15 -1.09 -15.00 -4.74
C GLY A 15 0.20 -15.82 -4.74
N GLN A 16 0.24 -16.86 -5.55
CA GLN A 16 1.35 -17.82 -5.59
C GLN A 16 2.57 -17.23 -6.31
N VAL A 17 3.75 -17.74 -5.94
CA VAL A 17 5.01 -17.24 -6.48
C VAL A 17 5.20 -17.55 -7.96
N ASP A 18 4.61 -18.63 -8.41
CA ASP A 18 4.64 -19.18 -9.77
C ASP A 18 3.40 -18.83 -10.61
N ALA A 19 2.52 -17.96 -10.12
CA ALA A 19 1.41 -17.46 -10.90
C ALA A 19 1.93 -16.80 -12.20
N PRO A 20 1.32 -17.15 -13.37
CA PRO A 20 1.81 -16.69 -14.67
C PRO A 20 1.70 -15.18 -14.88
N ILE A 21 0.82 -14.52 -14.14
CA ILE A 21 0.66 -13.06 -14.21
C ILE A 21 1.10 -12.45 -12.89
N MET A 22 2.00 -11.47 -12.98
CA MET A 22 2.39 -10.63 -11.86
C MET A 22 1.89 -9.21 -12.08
N VAL A 23 1.07 -8.72 -11.19
CA VAL A 23 0.57 -7.34 -11.19
C VAL A 23 1.22 -6.57 -10.02
N GLU A 24 1.94 -5.50 -10.33
CA GLU A 24 2.42 -4.56 -9.32
C GLU A 24 1.57 -3.28 -9.34
N MET A 25 1.13 -2.84 -8.18
CA MET A 25 0.43 -1.57 -7.99
C MET A 25 1.25 -0.67 -7.09
N PHE A 26 1.67 0.48 -7.61
CA PHE A 26 2.26 1.57 -6.82
C PHE A 26 1.15 2.50 -6.35
N LEU A 27 1.10 2.78 -5.06
CA LEU A 27 0.05 3.58 -4.45
C LEU A 27 0.59 4.55 -3.39
N ASP A 28 -0.02 5.73 -3.34
CA ASP A 28 0.22 6.76 -2.33
C ASP A 28 -1.02 6.89 -1.44
N LEU A 29 -0.83 6.82 -0.13
CA LEU A 29 -1.94 6.75 0.82
C LEU A 29 -2.71 8.06 0.99
N GLU A 30 -2.15 9.18 0.54
CA GLU A 30 -2.86 10.47 0.51
C GLU A 30 -3.47 10.77 -0.87
N CYS A 31 -3.13 10.01 -1.91
CA CYS A 31 -3.63 10.21 -3.26
C CYS A 31 -5.09 9.74 -3.40
N PRO A 32 -6.04 10.60 -3.78
CA PRO A 32 -7.45 10.20 -3.96
C PRO A 32 -7.64 9.22 -5.12
N PHE A 33 -6.78 9.29 -6.14
CA PHE A 33 -6.79 8.33 -7.24
C PHE A 33 -6.28 6.96 -6.78
N SER A 34 -5.32 6.89 -5.85
CA SER A 34 -4.92 5.62 -5.23
C SER A 34 -6.04 5.00 -4.41
N LYS A 35 -6.80 5.80 -3.64
CA LYS A 35 -7.99 5.34 -2.91
C LYS A 35 -9.00 4.68 -3.86
N ARG A 36 -9.35 5.37 -4.96
CA ARG A 36 -10.28 4.86 -5.98
C ARG A 36 -9.73 3.59 -6.65
N GLY A 37 -8.46 3.62 -7.07
CA GLY A 37 -7.83 2.46 -7.71
C GLY A 37 -7.72 1.25 -6.77
N TRP A 38 -7.48 1.47 -5.47
CA TRP A 38 -7.47 0.42 -4.47
C TRP A 38 -8.81 -0.30 -4.36
N GLN A 39 -9.90 0.45 -4.29
CA GLN A 39 -11.26 -0.12 -4.21
C GLN A 39 -11.58 -0.99 -5.43
N ASN A 40 -11.23 -0.53 -6.63
CA ASN A 40 -11.42 -1.28 -7.87
C ASN A 40 -10.53 -2.52 -7.91
N VAL A 41 -9.24 -2.40 -7.61
CA VAL A 41 -8.28 -3.51 -7.61
C VAL A 41 -8.67 -4.60 -6.59
N MET A 42 -9.19 -4.25 -5.41
CA MET A 42 -9.66 -5.25 -4.46
C MET A 42 -10.85 -6.08 -4.99
N SER A 43 -11.64 -5.56 -5.90
CA SER A 43 -12.67 -6.33 -6.62
C SER A 43 -12.06 -7.25 -7.67
N VAL A 44 -11.04 -6.77 -8.41
CA VAL A 44 -10.30 -7.58 -9.39
C VAL A 44 -9.53 -8.72 -8.70
N VAL A 45 -8.89 -8.46 -7.55
CA VAL A 45 -8.21 -9.48 -6.74
C VAL A 45 -9.12 -10.66 -6.42
N LYS A 46 -10.41 -10.41 -6.17
CA LYS A 46 -11.39 -11.47 -5.86
C LYS A 46 -11.83 -12.25 -7.10
N ALA A 47 -11.66 -11.71 -8.30
CA ALA A 47 -12.06 -12.32 -9.56
C ALA A 47 -11.05 -13.34 -10.08
N TYR A 48 -9.80 -13.30 -9.61
CA TYR A 48 -8.73 -14.20 -10.03
C TYR A 48 -8.24 -15.06 -8.87
N SER A 49 -7.93 -16.32 -9.17
CA SER A 49 -7.36 -17.22 -8.18
C SER A 49 -5.89 -16.85 -7.86
N PRO A 50 -5.39 -17.24 -6.67
CA PRO A 50 -3.97 -17.07 -6.32
C PRO A 50 -2.99 -17.76 -7.30
N GLN A 51 -3.46 -18.76 -8.03
CA GLN A 51 -2.67 -19.48 -9.03
C GLN A 51 -2.61 -18.76 -10.37
N GLN A 52 -3.55 -17.86 -10.65
CA GLN A 52 -3.63 -17.12 -11.91
C GLN A 52 -2.86 -15.79 -11.83
N VAL A 53 -3.03 -15.04 -10.73
CA VAL A 53 -2.46 -13.70 -10.60
C VAL A 53 -1.78 -13.55 -9.25
N ARG A 54 -0.54 -13.08 -9.29
CA ARG A 54 0.20 -12.62 -8.13
C ARG A 54 0.19 -11.10 -8.08
N TRP A 55 -0.34 -10.55 -7.02
CA TRP A 55 -0.37 -9.12 -6.74
C TRP A 55 0.81 -8.70 -5.88
N ILE A 56 1.40 -7.55 -6.19
CA ILE A 56 2.45 -6.92 -5.39
C ILE A 56 2.06 -5.46 -5.17
N PHE A 57 1.83 -5.08 -3.93
CA PHE A 57 1.48 -3.71 -3.56
C PHE A 57 2.71 -2.96 -3.08
N GLN A 58 3.02 -1.85 -3.72
CA GLN A 58 4.17 -0.99 -3.43
C GLN A 58 3.69 0.36 -2.92
N LEU A 59 4.23 0.78 -1.77
CA LEU A 59 3.97 2.13 -1.27
C LEU A 59 4.95 3.12 -1.91
N MET A 60 4.46 4.28 -2.27
CA MET A 60 5.29 5.41 -2.65
C MET A 60 4.71 6.71 -2.09
N THR A 61 5.47 7.79 -2.17
CA THR A 61 5.08 9.10 -1.67
C THR A 61 5.25 10.11 -2.80
N LEU A 62 4.16 10.75 -3.19
CA LEU A 62 4.20 11.87 -4.14
C LEU A 62 4.65 13.15 -3.40
N GLY A 63 5.46 13.96 -4.06
CA GLY A 63 6.06 15.15 -3.44
C GLY A 63 5.07 16.24 -3.02
N ASN A 64 3.85 16.20 -3.54
CA ASN A 64 2.76 17.12 -3.20
C ASN A 64 1.86 16.63 -2.06
N HIS A 65 2.05 15.42 -1.55
CA HIS A 65 1.28 14.80 -0.47
C HIS A 65 2.08 14.81 0.84
N ARG A 66 1.86 15.81 1.66
CA ARG A 66 2.68 16.10 2.85
C ARG A 66 2.64 15.00 3.91
N GLN A 67 1.49 14.34 4.07
CA GLN A 67 1.24 13.33 5.09
C GLN A 67 1.59 11.90 4.62
N SER A 68 1.78 11.71 3.33
CA SER A 68 1.96 10.38 2.72
C SER A 68 3.17 9.61 3.26
N TRP A 69 4.29 10.30 3.56
CA TRP A 69 5.48 9.64 4.11
C TRP A 69 5.22 9.01 5.48
N ASP A 70 4.58 9.74 6.38
CA ASP A 70 4.28 9.22 7.71
C ASP A 70 3.16 8.18 7.67
N ALA A 71 2.18 8.30 6.77
CA ALA A 71 1.18 7.27 6.49
C ALA A 71 1.82 5.97 5.97
N THR A 72 2.82 6.08 5.09
CA THR A 72 3.63 4.93 4.61
C THR A 72 4.36 4.25 5.76
N LYS A 73 5.03 5.01 6.63
CA LYS A 73 5.69 4.47 7.83
C LYS A 73 4.69 3.78 8.77
N ALA A 74 3.52 4.39 8.97
CA ALA A 74 2.47 3.81 9.81
C ALA A 74 1.99 2.47 9.27
N THR A 75 1.77 2.38 7.96
CA THR A 75 1.37 1.13 7.31
C THR A 75 2.42 0.03 7.48
N ILE A 76 3.70 0.36 7.31
CA ILE A 76 4.81 -0.58 7.53
C ILE A 76 4.89 -0.98 9.02
N ALA A 77 4.70 -0.03 9.94
CA ALA A 77 4.72 -0.31 11.37
C ALA A 77 3.60 -1.27 11.78
N VAL A 78 2.39 -1.12 11.22
CA VAL A 78 1.24 -1.99 11.50
C VAL A 78 1.39 -3.35 10.81
N ALA A 79 1.75 -3.35 9.54
CA ALA A 79 1.75 -4.56 8.73
C ALA A 79 2.95 -5.48 9.04
N GLY A 80 4.11 -4.91 9.37
CA GLY A 80 5.34 -5.69 9.41
C GLY A 80 5.54 -6.45 8.10
N ASP A 81 5.56 -7.77 8.19
CA ASP A 81 5.70 -8.68 7.04
C ASP A 81 4.37 -9.32 6.59
N ASP A 82 3.26 -8.99 7.26
CA ASP A 82 1.95 -9.58 7.04
C ASP A 82 1.18 -8.84 5.95
N THR A 83 0.94 -9.52 4.83
CA THR A 83 0.20 -8.95 3.68
C THR A 83 -1.27 -8.69 4.01
N GLN A 84 -1.91 -9.52 4.86
CA GLN A 84 -3.30 -9.30 5.21
C GLN A 84 -3.46 -8.06 6.10
N LYS A 85 -2.59 -7.90 7.10
CA LYS A 85 -2.55 -6.67 7.92
C LYS A 85 -2.28 -5.43 7.06
N PHE A 86 -1.44 -5.54 6.04
CA PHE A 86 -1.22 -4.47 5.07
C PHE A 86 -2.52 -4.10 4.33
N ILE A 87 -3.19 -5.09 3.74
CA ILE A 87 -4.44 -4.86 2.98
C ILE A 87 -5.51 -4.22 3.87
N ASP A 88 -5.66 -4.73 5.08
CA ASP A 88 -6.65 -4.25 6.03
C ASP A 88 -6.36 -2.81 6.45
N PHE A 89 -5.11 -2.52 6.79
CA PHE A 89 -4.73 -1.18 7.23
C PHE A 89 -4.75 -0.16 6.09
N VAL A 90 -4.34 -0.51 4.88
CA VAL A 90 -4.46 0.35 3.70
C VAL A 90 -5.93 0.66 3.40
N SER A 91 -6.81 -0.35 3.47
CA SER A 91 -8.25 -0.16 3.29
C SER A 91 -8.83 0.78 4.37
N TYR A 92 -8.41 0.61 5.62
CA TYR A 92 -8.79 1.48 6.72
C TYR A 92 -8.30 2.92 6.53
N ILE A 93 -7.02 3.12 6.20
CA ILE A 93 -6.42 4.44 5.93
C ILE A 93 -7.18 5.14 4.79
N PHE A 94 -7.46 4.45 3.69
CA PHE A 94 -8.23 5.04 2.59
C PHE A 94 -9.67 5.40 2.98
N SER A 95 -10.31 4.66 3.90
CA SER A 95 -11.63 5.02 4.39
C SER A 95 -11.62 6.34 5.19
N ARG A 96 -10.49 6.69 5.79
CA ARG A 96 -10.27 7.88 6.63
C ARG A 96 -9.41 8.96 5.95
N GLN A 97 -9.14 8.84 4.64
CA GLN A 97 -8.19 9.69 3.92
C GLN A 97 -8.49 11.18 4.03
N GLU A 98 -9.77 11.57 4.02
CA GLU A 98 -10.20 12.96 4.13
C GLU A 98 -9.76 13.63 5.45
N GLU A 99 -9.51 12.84 6.49
CA GLU A 99 -9.11 13.37 7.81
C GLU A 99 -7.67 13.86 7.84
N PHE A 100 -6.84 13.45 6.85
CA PHE A 100 -5.43 13.83 6.80
C PHE A 100 -4.97 14.37 5.45
N ALA A 101 -5.88 14.65 4.53
CA ALA A 101 -5.55 15.34 3.30
C ALA A 101 -4.88 16.69 3.58
N ASN A 102 -4.06 17.18 2.65
CA ASN A 102 -3.27 18.42 2.80
C ASN A 102 -4.07 19.58 3.39
N GLU A 103 -5.29 19.83 2.91
CA GLU A 103 -6.12 20.94 3.39
C GLU A 103 -6.57 20.74 4.84
N ALA A 104 -6.96 19.51 5.21
CA ALA A 104 -7.36 19.17 6.58
C ALA A 104 -6.19 19.28 7.58
N TRP A 105 -4.96 19.29 7.07
CA TRP A 105 -3.74 19.25 7.87
C TRP A 105 -2.84 20.49 7.76
N LYS A 106 -3.28 21.54 7.05
CA LYS A 106 -2.45 22.73 6.76
C LYS A 106 -1.87 23.44 7.98
N ASP A 107 -2.65 23.49 9.07
CA ASP A 107 -2.30 24.19 10.31
C ASP A 107 -1.91 23.24 11.46
N LYS A 108 -1.70 21.94 11.19
CA LYS A 108 -1.37 20.92 12.17
C LYS A 108 0.08 20.48 12.05
N THR A 109 0.62 19.97 13.15
CA THR A 109 2.01 19.52 13.23
C THR A 109 2.17 18.05 12.83
N GLN A 110 3.41 17.63 12.57
CA GLN A 110 3.74 16.21 12.38
C GLN A 110 3.42 15.38 13.64
N THR A 111 3.62 15.97 14.84
CA THR A 111 3.27 15.29 16.09
C THR A 111 1.79 15.00 16.17
N ASP A 112 0.92 15.95 15.80
CA ASP A 112 -0.53 15.73 15.74
C ASP A 112 -0.88 14.60 14.79
N PHE A 113 -0.18 14.54 13.64
CA PHE A 113 -0.39 13.47 12.66
C PHE A 113 0.04 12.10 13.21
N HIS A 114 1.17 12.01 13.93
CA HIS A 114 1.56 10.76 14.57
C HIS A 114 0.53 10.28 15.60
N HIS A 115 -0.11 11.20 16.34
CA HIS A 115 -1.21 10.86 17.25
C HIS A 115 -2.46 10.37 16.50
N LEU A 116 -2.80 10.95 15.35
CA LEU A 116 -3.88 10.46 14.50
C LEU A 116 -3.58 9.05 13.97
N LEU A 117 -2.38 8.84 13.42
CA LEU A 117 -1.94 7.53 12.92
C LEU A 117 -1.93 6.46 14.03
N ALA A 118 -1.55 6.83 15.26
CA ALA A 118 -1.63 5.94 16.41
C ALA A 118 -3.09 5.59 16.76
N THR A 119 -4.01 6.54 16.61
CA THR A 119 -5.44 6.27 16.75
C THR A 119 -5.91 5.28 15.70
N PHE A 120 -5.55 5.50 14.44
CA PHE A 120 -5.89 4.62 13.32
C PHE A 120 -5.35 3.20 13.53
N ALA A 121 -4.10 3.05 13.98
CA ALA A 121 -3.51 1.74 14.23
C ALA A 121 -4.26 0.96 15.32
N VAL A 122 -4.64 1.63 16.40
CA VAL A 122 -5.40 0.99 17.49
C VAL A 122 -6.83 0.64 17.06
N GLU A 123 -7.49 1.53 16.31
CA GLU A 123 -8.88 1.32 15.86
C GLU A 123 -8.97 0.23 14.79
N ALA A 124 -8.08 0.23 13.80
CA ALA A 124 -8.03 -0.80 12.78
C ALA A 124 -7.82 -2.20 13.38
N ASN A 125 -6.93 -2.32 14.36
CA ASN A 125 -6.71 -3.55 15.09
C ASN A 125 -7.97 -4.05 15.83
N LYS A 126 -8.70 -3.15 16.48
CA LYS A 126 -9.94 -3.51 17.21
C LYS A 126 -11.06 -3.99 16.30
N GLN A 127 -11.14 -3.43 15.09
CA GLN A 127 -12.19 -3.80 14.12
C GLN A 127 -11.95 -5.17 13.48
N GLN A 128 -10.68 -5.51 13.26
CA GLN A 128 -10.28 -6.67 12.46
C GLN A 128 -9.85 -7.87 13.29
N TYR A 129 -9.19 -7.63 14.40
CA TYR A 129 -8.63 -8.66 15.28
C TYR A 129 -9.25 -8.47 16.67
N ALA A 130 -10.00 -9.45 17.15
CA ALA A 130 -10.58 -9.40 18.51
C ALA A 130 -9.54 -8.87 19.53
N ALA A 131 -9.98 -8.15 20.53
CA ALA A 131 -9.17 -7.32 21.44
C ALA A 131 -7.91 -7.97 22.06
N GLU A 132 -7.73 -9.27 21.91
CA GLU A 132 -6.60 -10.05 22.45
C GLU A 132 -5.35 -10.04 21.55
N ALA A 133 -5.47 -9.60 20.28
CA ALA A 133 -4.39 -9.65 19.29
C ALA A 133 -3.79 -8.26 18.97
N THR A 134 -3.95 -7.27 19.83
CA THR A 134 -3.35 -5.94 19.59
C THR A 134 -1.83 -6.00 19.77
N GLU A 135 -1.09 -5.91 18.68
CA GLU A 135 0.38 -5.79 18.68
C GLU A 135 0.84 -4.52 19.42
N TYR A 136 -0.02 -3.48 19.48
CA TYR A 136 0.23 -2.25 20.21
C TYR A 136 -0.74 -2.12 21.38
N LYS A 137 -0.19 -2.21 22.60
CA LYS A 137 -0.96 -2.06 23.84
C LYS A 137 -1.52 -0.65 24.01
N ASP A 138 -0.82 0.35 23.47
CA ASP A 138 -1.20 1.76 23.52
C ASP A 138 -0.62 2.57 22.36
N LYS A 139 -1.10 3.81 22.26
CA LYS A 139 -0.66 4.75 21.21
C LYS A 139 0.82 5.16 21.32
N ALA A 140 1.38 5.19 22.52
CA ALA A 140 2.76 5.57 22.74
C ALA A 140 3.70 4.51 22.16
N GLN A 141 3.44 3.23 22.40
CA GLN A 141 4.18 2.12 21.81
C GLN A 141 4.15 2.16 20.28
N PHE A 142 2.99 2.49 19.69
CA PHE A 142 2.91 2.65 18.23
C PHE A 142 3.76 3.81 17.73
N ILE A 143 3.72 4.97 18.41
CA ILE A 143 4.51 6.16 18.01
C ILE A 143 6.01 5.85 18.09
N ASP A 144 6.45 5.13 19.10
CA ASP A 144 7.85 4.68 19.22
C ASP A 144 8.23 3.77 18.03
N ARG A 145 7.36 2.82 17.67
CA ARG A 145 7.57 1.95 16.50
C ARG A 145 7.59 2.75 15.21
N LEU A 146 6.64 3.67 15.00
CA LEU A 146 6.55 4.56 13.84
C LEU A 146 7.84 5.36 13.62
N ASN A 147 8.47 5.81 14.70
CA ASN A 147 9.69 6.62 14.68
C ASN A 147 10.97 5.79 14.76
N SER A 148 10.87 4.48 14.73
CA SER A 148 12.04 3.60 14.79
C SER A 148 12.91 3.69 13.52
N LYS A 149 14.22 3.48 13.69
CA LYS A 149 15.17 3.43 12.57
C LYS A 149 14.83 2.30 11.58
N ASP A 150 14.25 1.22 12.07
CA ASP A 150 13.87 0.06 11.27
C ASP A 150 12.71 0.41 10.32
N VAL A 151 11.60 0.97 10.83
CA VAL A 151 10.47 1.42 10.00
C VAL A 151 10.91 2.47 8.98
N TYR A 152 11.75 3.43 9.41
CA TYR A 152 12.31 4.41 8.49
C TYR A 152 13.13 3.76 7.37
N ALA A 153 13.99 2.80 7.69
CA ALA A 153 14.79 2.09 6.69
C ALA A 153 13.90 1.28 5.72
N GLN A 154 12.88 0.60 6.24
CA GLN A 154 11.93 -0.16 5.43
C GLN A 154 11.11 0.73 4.48
N ALA A 155 10.66 1.90 4.94
CA ALA A 155 9.89 2.84 4.11
C ALA A 155 10.70 3.39 2.91
N ARG A 156 12.02 3.49 3.04
CA ARG A 156 12.90 3.93 1.95
C ARG A 156 13.04 2.92 0.81
N ILE A 157 12.77 1.65 1.06
CA ILE A 157 12.92 0.59 0.05
C ILE A 157 11.91 0.75 -1.09
N PRO A 158 10.58 0.78 -0.85
CA PRO A 158 9.59 0.96 -1.90
C PRO A 158 9.69 2.35 -2.55
N ALA A 159 10.01 3.41 -1.79
CA ALA A 159 10.23 4.74 -2.35
C ALA A 159 11.40 4.76 -3.36
N ARG A 160 12.52 4.08 -3.04
CA ARG A 160 13.63 3.91 -3.97
C ARG A 160 13.23 3.11 -5.21
N LEU A 161 12.49 2.01 -5.02
CA LEU A 161 12.02 1.19 -6.14
C LEU A 161 11.14 2.00 -7.09
N ALA A 162 10.19 2.78 -6.57
CA ALA A 162 9.34 3.67 -7.35
C ALA A 162 10.16 4.65 -8.20
N THR A 163 11.16 5.29 -7.59
CA THR A 163 12.07 6.21 -8.30
C THR A 163 12.85 5.49 -9.41
N MET A 164 13.38 4.29 -9.13
CA MET A 164 14.12 3.51 -10.13
C MET A 164 13.25 3.02 -11.29
N ARG A 165 11.94 2.86 -11.05
CA ARG A 165 10.94 2.46 -12.05
C ARG A 165 10.28 3.66 -12.73
N SER A 166 10.78 4.89 -12.46
CA SER A 166 10.22 6.14 -13.00
C SER A 166 8.73 6.33 -12.68
N VAL A 167 8.28 5.82 -11.53
CA VAL A 167 6.90 6.03 -11.07
C VAL A 167 6.79 7.44 -10.50
N TRP A 168 6.00 8.29 -11.14
CA TRP A 168 5.82 9.70 -10.80
C TRP A 168 4.37 10.08 -10.50
N SER A 169 3.44 9.15 -10.70
CA SER A 169 2.01 9.30 -10.40
C SER A 169 1.45 8.03 -9.75
N THR A 170 0.27 8.13 -9.11
CA THR A 170 -0.39 6.99 -8.48
C THR A 170 -1.91 7.02 -8.71
N PRO A 171 -2.53 5.83 -8.86
CA PRO A 171 -1.87 4.54 -8.94
C PRO A 171 -1.15 4.35 -10.27
N THR A 172 -0.02 3.64 -10.27
CA THR A 172 0.64 3.13 -11.47
C THR A 172 0.67 1.62 -11.40
N PHE A 173 0.41 0.97 -12.51
CA PHE A 173 0.34 -0.48 -12.62
C PHE A 173 1.41 -1.03 -13.55
N PHE A 174 2.03 -2.15 -13.15
CA PHE A 174 2.89 -2.93 -14.02
C PHE A 174 2.36 -4.36 -14.09
N ILE A 175 2.34 -4.93 -15.28
CA ILE A 175 1.96 -6.32 -15.53
C ILE A 175 3.15 -7.03 -16.15
N ASN A 176 3.61 -8.09 -15.51
CA ASN A 176 4.81 -8.85 -15.92
C ASN A 176 6.02 -7.94 -16.20
N GLY A 177 6.17 -6.87 -15.42
CA GLY A 177 7.28 -5.92 -15.52
C GLY A 177 7.07 -4.75 -16.49
N ALA A 178 6.07 -4.80 -17.38
CA ALA A 178 5.72 -3.71 -18.30
C ALA A 178 4.68 -2.77 -17.67
N GLU A 179 4.80 -1.46 -17.88
CA GLU A 179 3.79 -0.50 -17.43
C GLU A 179 2.48 -0.68 -18.20
N ALA A 180 1.38 -0.85 -17.47
CA ALA A 180 0.04 -1.05 -18.03
C ALA A 180 -0.65 0.31 -18.21
N THR A 181 -0.25 1.08 -19.23
CA THR A 181 -0.74 2.45 -19.47
C THR A 181 -2.22 2.53 -19.86
N SER A 182 -2.84 1.41 -20.25
CA SER A 182 -4.29 1.32 -20.53
C SER A 182 -5.13 1.26 -19.26
N LEU A 183 -4.53 0.95 -18.09
CA LEU A 183 -5.22 0.87 -16.82
C LEU A 183 -5.04 2.14 -16.00
N SER A 184 -6.09 2.52 -15.28
CA SER A 184 -6.12 3.72 -14.45
C SER A 184 -6.83 3.45 -13.11
N SER A 185 -6.89 4.46 -12.26
CA SER A 185 -7.67 4.39 -11.01
C SER A 185 -9.16 4.12 -11.23
N GLY A 186 -9.67 4.42 -12.43
CA GLY A 186 -11.08 4.26 -12.79
C GLY A 186 -11.40 2.98 -13.54
N SER A 187 -10.41 2.17 -13.86
CA SER A 187 -10.60 0.93 -14.64
C SER A 187 -11.54 -0.03 -13.93
N SER A 188 -12.56 -0.47 -14.66
CA SER A 188 -13.56 -1.44 -14.20
C SER A 188 -12.99 -2.87 -14.17
N LEU A 189 -13.74 -3.82 -13.64
CA LEU A 189 -13.36 -5.24 -13.70
C LEU A 189 -13.21 -5.70 -15.16
N GLU A 190 -14.10 -5.25 -16.05
CA GLU A 190 -14.06 -5.60 -17.48
C GLU A 190 -12.80 -5.07 -18.16
N ASP A 191 -12.35 -3.84 -17.81
CA ASP A 191 -11.10 -3.28 -18.33
C ASP A 191 -9.89 -4.13 -17.90
N TRP A 192 -9.88 -4.59 -16.65
CA TRP A 192 -8.85 -5.48 -16.14
C TRP A 192 -8.89 -6.85 -16.81
N GLN A 193 -10.08 -7.42 -17.00
CA GLN A 193 -10.25 -8.70 -17.68
C GLN A 193 -9.78 -8.64 -19.14
N ALA A 194 -10.08 -7.55 -19.84
CA ALA A 194 -9.59 -7.34 -21.20
C ALA A 194 -8.06 -7.35 -21.32
N VAL A 195 -7.35 -7.02 -20.24
CA VAL A 195 -5.88 -7.06 -20.20
C VAL A 195 -5.34 -8.40 -19.68
N LEU A 196 -5.95 -8.98 -18.63
CA LEU A 196 -5.41 -10.16 -17.95
C LEU A 196 -5.82 -11.49 -18.61
N ASP A 197 -7.06 -11.62 -19.09
CA ASP A 197 -7.54 -12.89 -19.65
C ASP A 197 -6.75 -13.38 -20.87
N PRO A 198 -6.36 -12.51 -21.82
CA PRO A 198 -5.49 -12.92 -22.92
C PRO A 198 -4.12 -13.45 -22.46
N LEU A 199 -3.56 -12.91 -21.36
CA LEU A 199 -2.27 -13.34 -20.82
C LEU A 199 -2.37 -14.73 -20.18
N LEU A 200 -3.49 -15.04 -19.52
CA LEU A 200 -3.75 -16.38 -18.98
C LEU A 200 -3.85 -17.42 -20.11
N SER A 201 -4.51 -17.07 -21.21
CA SER A 201 -4.68 -17.96 -22.35
C SER A 201 -3.36 -18.23 -23.11
N ALA A 202 -2.41 -17.30 -23.06
CA ALA A 202 -1.12 -17.43 -23.72
C ALA A 202 -0.08 -18.19 -22.86
N SER A 203 -0.38 -18.45 -21.59
CA SER A 203 0.55 -19.10 -20.64
C SER A 203 0.32 -20.62 -20.53
N VAL A 204 -0.55 -21.19 -21.37
CA VAL A 204 -0.87 -22.64 -21.43
C VAL A 204 -0.01 -23.35 -22.49
#